data_fb5c380cb68a60f2ea19f4b7642831c6
#
_entry.id   fb5c380cb68a60f2ea19f4b7642831c6
#
_cell.length_a   1.000
_cell.length_b   1.000
_cell.length_c   1.000
_cell.angle_alpha   90.00
_cell.angle_beta   90.00
_cell.angle_gamma   90.00
#
_symmetry.space_group_name_H-M   'P 1'
#
loop_
_entity.id
_entity.type
_entity.pdbx_description
1 polymer ?
#
loop_
_entity_poly.entity_id
_entity_poly.type
_entity_poly.pdbx_seq_one_letter_code
_entity_poly.pdbx_strand_id
1 'polypeptide(L)'
;QWLERWKDKQIIKVVSGVRRCGKSTLFEIYKNKLLKSGVKKEQIISINFEDFAFENLTQAKALYEYITPLLLNDEMNYIFLDEIQHCKNFEKAVDSLFIKNNCDVYITGSNAYFMSGELATVLSGRYVEIQMLPLSFKEFNLGLDEQYGNLSLKEKFNLYVNYGSFPFITKYNNFTDDSKDYLQGIFDTILNKDIARRLNIADTVSLENVTKFLLHSIGNKISPTKIANTLKSAGK
;
A
#
# COMPACT_ATOMS: atom_id res chain seq x y z
N GLN A 1 -3.33 16.67 -0.66
CA GLN A 1 -4.47 17.30 0.05
C GLN A 1 -4.87 16.54 1.32
N TRP A 2 -5.03 15.20 1.30
CA TRP A 2 -5.46 14.45 2.49
C TRP A 2 -4.41 14.48 3.60
N LEU A 3 -3.15 14.17 3.33
CA LEU A 3 -2.05 14.22 4.31
C LEU A 3 -1.88 15.64 4.90
N GLU A 4 -2.04 16.69 4.08
CA GLU A 4 -1.98 18.09 4.53
C GLU A 4 -3.07 18.43 5.55
N ARG A 5 -4.29 17.91 5.36
CA ARG A 5 -5.39 18.14 6.30
C ARG A 5 -5.09 17.64 7.69
N TRP A 6 -4.28 16.58 7.77
CA TRP A 6 -3.95 15.92 9.02
C TRP A 6 -2.54 16.24 9.53
N LYS A 7 -1.78 17.07 8.80
CA LYS A 7 -0.46 17.53 9.22
C LYS A 7 -0.52 18.19 10.60
N ASP A 8 0.50 17.96 11.42
CA ASP A 8 0.68 18.51 12.78
C ASP A 8 -0.48 18.23 13.75
N LYS A 9 -1.36 17.28 13.40
CA LYS A 9 -2.41 16.82 14.30
C LYS A 9 -1.96 15.54 14.99
N GLN A 10 -2.24 15.45 16.29
CA GLN A 10 -1.92 14.27 17.09
C GLN A 10 -2.87 13.12 16.74
N ILE A 11 -2.65 12.54 15.58
CA ILE A 11 -3.33 11.37 15.05
C ILE A 11 -2.39 10.64 14.10
N ILE A 12 -2.39 9.31 14.11
CA ILE A 12 -1.56 8.49 13.23
C ILE A 12 -2.17 8.49 11.81
N LYS A 13 -1.37 8.78 10.79
CA LYS A 13 -1.80 8.78 9.39
C LYS A 13 -1.44 7.44 8.77
N VAL A 14 -2.46 6.67 8.41
CA VAL A 14 -2.30 5.36 7.77
C VAL A 14 -2.61 5.48 6.29
N VAL A 15 -1.68 5.02 5.47
CA VAL A 15 -1.87 4.88 4.02
C VAL A 15 -1.87 3.39 3.68
N SER A 16 -3.05 2.82 3.51
CA SER A 16 -3.21 1.43 3.08
C SER A 16 -3.40 1.34 1.56
N GLY A 17 -3.21 0.18 0.99
CA GLY A 17 -3.44 -0.04 -0.44
C GLY A 17 -2.71 -1.28 -0.95
N VAL A 18 -3.15 -1.79 -2.10
CA VAL A 18 -2.51 -2.94 -2.72
C VAL A 18 -1.03 -2.66 -3.02
N ARG A 19 -0.23 -3.70 -3.12
CA ARG A 19 1.17 -3.57 -3.53
C ARG A 19 1.26 -2.80 -4.86
N ARG A 20 2.28 -1.94 -4.99
CA ARG A 20 2.59 -1.16 -6.20
C ARG A 20 1.54 -0.13 -6.62
N CYS A 21 0.54 0.20 -5.78
CA CYS A 21 -0.41 1.29 -6.07
C CYS A 21 0.17 2.71 -5.87
N GLY A 22 1.42 2.84 -5.34
CA GLY A 22 2.09 4.14 -5.21
C GLY A 22 2.21 4.69 -3.79
N LYS A 23 2.00 3.88 -2.73
CA LYS A 23 2.09 4.33 -1.31
C LYS A 23 3.44 4.99 -1.00
N SER A 24 4.56 4.31 -1.29
CA SER A 24 5.91 4.84 -1.08
C SER A 24 6.17 6.11 -1.88
N THR A 25 5.67 6.16 -3.13
CA THR A 25 5.76 7.36 -3.96
C THR A 25 4.98 8.53 -3.35
N LEU A 26 3.80 8.28 -2.77
CA LEU A 26 3.05 9.30 -2.05
C LEU A 26 3.86 9.88 -0.88
N PHE A 27 4.56 9.03 -0.11
CA PHE A 27 5.43 9.48 0.97
C PHE A 27 6.58 10.34 0.44
N GLU A 28 7.24 9.93 -0.65
CA GLU A 28 8.31 10.73 -1.27
C GLU A 28 7.81 12.10 -1.73
N ILE A 29 6.67 12.15 -2.42
CA ILE A 29 6.04 13.41 -2.84
C ILE A 29 5.74 14.30 -1.63
N TYR A 30 5.22 13.69 -0.56
CA TYR A 30 4.84 14.45 0.63
C TYR A 30 6.05 14.94 1.42
N LYS A 31 7.08 14.14 1.59
CA LYS A 31 8.37 14.57 2.18
C LYS A 31 8.97 15.76 1.42
N ASN A 32 9.01 15.67 0.09
CA ASN A 32 9.48 16.77 -0.74
C ASN A 32 8.63 18.05 -0.57
N LYS A 33 7.32 17.89 -0.36
CA LYS A 33 6.44 19.03 -0.09
C LYS A 33 6.71 19.65 1.28
N LEU A 34 6.94 18.85 2.32
CA LEU A 34 7.35 19.33 3.64
C LEU A 34 8.65 20.14 3.57
N LEU A 35 9.66 19.63 2.88
CA LEU A 35 10.93 20.34 2.66
C LEU A 35 10.72 21.69 1.96
N LYS A 36 9.88 21.72 0.91
CA LYS A 36 9.53 22.97 0.20
C LYS A 36 8.74 23.95 1.06
N SER A 37 8.05 23.48 2.08
CA SER A 37 7.32 24.34 3.04
C SER A 37 8.16 24.84 4.22
N GLY A 38 9.47 24.57 4.22
CA GLY A 38 10.40 25.06 5.23
C GLY A 38 10.70 24.05 6.36
N VAL A 39 10.16 22.82 6.30
CA VAL A 39 10.58 21.75 7.22
C VAL A 39 12.02 21.35 6.92
N LYS A 40 12.86 21.29 7.94
CA LYS A 40 14.27 20.89 7.80
C LYS A 40 14.38 19.39 7.54
N LYS A 41 15.46 18.97 6.87
CA LYS A 41 15.70 17.56 6.58
C LYS A 41 15.82 16.71 7.85
N GLU A 42 16.42 17.27 8.88
CA GLU A 42 16.64 16.64 10.20
C GLU A 42 15.33 16.35 10.96
N GLN A 43 14.24 17.04 10.61
CA GLN A 43 12.91 16.80 11.15
C GLN A 43 12.20 15.61 10.50
N ILE A 44 12.74 15.09 9.39
CA ILE A 44 12.11 14.01 8.62
C ILE A 44 12.87 12.71 8.85
N ILE A 45 12.22 11.79 9.56
CA ILE A 45 12.73 10.43 9.78
C ILE A 45 11.96 9.50 8.85
N SER A 46 12.64 8.77 7.98
CA SER A 46 12.01 7.91 6.98
C SER A 46 12.66 6.54 6.96
N ILE A 47 11.86 5.51 7.22
CA ILE A 47 12.27 4.11 7.25
C ILE A 47 11.39 3.34 6.27
N ASN A 48 12.03 2.65 5.32
CA ASN A 48 11.35 1.68 4.46
C ASN A 48 11.79 0.27 4.89
N PHE A 49 10.87 -0.53 5.41
CA PHE A 49 11.17 -1.87 5.91
C PHE A 49 11.42 -2.91 4.81
N GLU A 50 11.29 -2.56 3.54
CA GLU A 50 11.78 -3.39 2.43
C GLU A 50 13.26 -3.10 2.08
N ASP A 51 13.85 -2.03 2.63
CA ASP A 51 15.27 -1.70 2.45
C ASP A 51 16.12 -2.50 3.44
N PHE A 52 17.13 -3.21 2.92
CA PHE A 52 18.08 -4.00 3.70
C PHE A 52 18.84 -3.18 4.76
N ALA A 53 19.00 -1.89 4.54
CA ALA A 53 19.61 -0.97 5.52
C ALA A 53 18.87 -0.97 6.87
N PHE A 54 17.60 -1.37 6.89
CA PHE A 54 16.76 -1.41 8.09
C PHE A 54 16.37 -2.84 8.51
N GLU A 55 17.09 -3.87 8.02
CA GLU A 55 16.77 -5.27 8.33
C GLU A 55 16.76 -5.60 9.83
N ASN A 56 17.52 -4.85 10.63
CA ASN A 56 17.59 -5.01 12.07
C ASN A 56 16.40 -4.41 12.83
N LEU A 57 15.53 -3.62 12.17
CA LEU A 57 14.39 -2.94 12.79
C LEU A 57 13.10 -3.76 12.74
N THR A 58 13.20 -5.09 12.80
CA THR A 58 12.05 -6.02 12.68
C THR A 58 11.26 -6.19 13.99
N GLN A 59 11.63 -5.49 15.07
CA GLN A 59 10.95 -5.51 16.36
C GLN A 59 10.67 -4.09 16.85
N ALA A 60 9.51 -3.90 17.47
CA ALA A 60 9.08 -2.59 17.99
C ALA A 60 10.14 -1.89 18.87
N LYS A 61 10.82 -2.66 19.74
CA LYS A 61 11.86 -2.11 20.62
C LYS A 61 13.02 -1.55 19.82
N ALA A 62 13.56 -2.31 18.86
CA ALA A 62 14.66 -1.87 18.02
C ALA A 62 14.28 -0.64 17.18
N LEU A 63 13.05 -0.60 16.65
CA LEU A 63 12.52 0.54 15.93
C LEU A 63 12.45 1.79 16.80
N TYR A 64 11.93 1.67 18.03
CA TYR A 64 11.81 2.77 18.95
C TYR A 64 13.19 3.30 19.40
N GLU A 65 14.12 2.41 19.72
CA GLU A 65 15.48 2.74 20.11
C GLU A 65 16.27 3.39 18.97
N TYR A 66 15.98 3.04 17.72
CA TYR A 66 16.57 3.68 16.53
C TYR A 66 16.03 5.10 16.31
N ILE A 67 14.71 5.29 16.43
CA ILE A 67 14.08 6.59 16.14
C ILE A 67 14.35 7.61 17.26
N THR A 68 14.30 7.20 18.51
CA THR A 68 14.33 8.10 19.67
C THR A 68 15.51 9.08 19.67
N PRO A 69 16.77 8.65 19.41
CA PRO A 69 17.91 9.56 19.39
C PRO A 69 17.94 10.52 18.20
N LEU A 70 17.13 10.28 17.16
CA LEU A 70 17.02 11.14 15.99
C LEU A 70 15.99 12.27 16.19
N LEU A 71 15.16 12.18 17.24
CA LEU A 71 14.13 13.18 17.50
C LEU A 71 14.72 14.52 17.97
N LEU A 72 14.29 15.59 17.34
CA LEU A 72 14.58 16.95 17.78
C LEU A 72 13.60 17.33 18.89
N ASN A 73 14.09 17.84 20.01
CA ASN A 73 13.28 18.11 21.20
C ASN A 73 12.29 19.29 21.02
N ASP A 74 12.74 20.34 20.35
CA ASP A 74 12.04 21.62 20.25
C ASP A 74 11.34 21.83 18.90
N GLU A 75 11.37 20.82 18.02
CA GLU A 75 10.78 20.91 16.69
C GLU A 75 9.85 19.71 16.43
N MET A 76 8.88 19.90 15.51
CA MET A 76 8.04 18.80 15.04
C MET A 76 8.84 17.79 14.24
N ASN A 77 8.73 16.51 14.56
CA ASN A 77 9.38 15.41 13.87
C ASN A 77 8.35 14.68 12.99
N TYR A 78 8.62 14.54 11.72
CA TYR A 78 7.77 13.85 10.75
C TYR A 78 8.32 12.45 10.50
N ILE A 79 7.64 11.43 11.00
CA ILE A 79 8.11 10.04 11.01
C ILE A 79 7.36 9.24 9.96
N PHE A 80 8.05 8.77 8.93
CA PHE A 80 7.52 7.97 7.83
C PHE A 80 8.00 6.53 7.95
N LEU A 81 7.07 5.61 8.16
CA LEU A 81 7.32 4.18 8.33
C LEU A 81 6.63 3.42 7.18
N ASP A 82 7.39 3.10 6.14
CA ASP A 82 6.88 2.47 4.93
C ASP A 82 6.95 0.94 5.03
N GLU A 83 5.84 0.25 4.69
CA GLU A 83 5.65 -1.21 4.81
C GLU A 83 5.86 -1.72 6.25
N ILE A 84 5.24 -1.03 7.22
CA ILE A 84 5.43 -1.23 8.67
C ILE A 84 5.11 -2.66 9.17
N GLN A 85 4.32 -3.44 8.43
CA GLN A 85 3.99 -4.83 8.78
C GLN A 85 5.21 -5.75 8.85
N HIS A 86 6.36 -5.34 8.35
CA HIS A 86 7.62 -6.06 8.49
C HIS A 86 8.25 -5.91 9.88
N CYS A 87 7.79 -4.96 10.69
CA CYS A 87 8.18 -4.78 12.09
C CYS A 87 7.14 -5.44 13.01
N LYS A 88 7.53 -6.47 13.74
CA LYS A 88 6.64 -7.18 14.67
C LYS A 88 6.28 -6.28 15.86
N ASN A 89 5.01 -6.31 16.26
CA ASN A 89 4.46 -5.49 17.35
C ASN A 89 4.72 -3.98 17.16
N PHE A 90 4.77 -3.51 15.89
CA PHE A 90 5.06 -2.12 15.54
C PHE A 90 4.16 -1.12 16.26
N GLU A 91 2.93 -1.52 16.57
CA GLU A 91 1.95 -0.71 17.27
C GLU A 91 2.49 -0.13 18.58
N LYS A 92 3.32 -0.90 19.32
CA LYS A 92 3.92 -0.43 20.57
C LYS A 92 4.89 0.72 20.34
N ALA A 93 5.68 0.65 19.28
CA ALA A 93 6.60 1.72 18.91
C ALA A 93 5.82 2.95 18.39
N VAL A 94 4.84 2.72 17.52
CA VAL A 94 3.99 3.78 16.96
C VAL A 94 3.20 4.50 18.03
N ASP A 95 2.57 3.78 18.97
CA ASP A 95 1.87 4.38 20.12
C ASP A 95 2.84 5.18 21.01
N SER A 96 4.04 4.66 21.26
CA SER A 96 5.06 5.35 22.06
C SER A 96 5.56 6.65 21.40
N LEU A 97 5.62 6.68 20.07
CA LEU A 97 5.93 7.89 19.31
C LEU A 97 4.72 8.84 19.28
N PHE A 98 3.52 8.32 19.13
CA PHE A 98 2.28 9.07 19.10
C PHE A 98 2.02 9.89 20.37
N ILE A 99 2.36 9.35 21.56
CA ILE A 99 2.20 10.09 22.82
C ILE A 99 3.18 11.27 22.96
N LYS A 100 4.19 11.38 22.11
CA LYS A 100 5.10 12.54 22.07
C LYS A 100 4.43 13.67 21.27
N ASN A 101 4.26 14.83 21.90
CA ASN A 101 3.56 15.97 21.30
C ASN A 101 4.27 16.57 20.08
N ASN A 102 5.54 16.24 19.89
CA ASN A 102 6.38 16.70 18.78
C ASN A 102 6.65 15.62 17.73
N CYS A 103 5.81 14.59 17.65
CA CYS A 103 5.91 13.54 16.65
C CYS A 103 4.65 13.45 15.79
N ASP A 104 4.81 13.59 14.49
CA ASP A 104 3.77 13.42 13.48
C ASP A 104 4.05 12.13 12.70
N VAL A 105 3.21 11.08 12.94
CA VAL A 105 3.50 9.72 12.50
C VAL A 105 2.67 9.32 11.28
N TYR A 106 3.35 8.84 10.26
CA TYR A 106 2.82 8.36 8.99
C TYR A 106 3.27 6.92 8.76
N ILE A 107 2.32 6.02 8.54
CA ILE A 107 2.63 4.61 8.28
C ILE A 107 1.99 4.13 6.98
N THR A 108 2.67 3.22 6.27
CA THR A 108 2.03 2.47 5.18
C THR A 108 2.06 0.98 5.43
N GLY A 109 1.17 0.29 4.74
CA GLY A 109 1.19 -1.16 4.66
C GLY A 109 0.25 -1.69 3.59
N SER A 110 0.36 -2.99 3.29
CA SER A 110 -0.50 -3.62 2.30
C SER A 110 -1.93 -3.79 2.84
N ASN A 111 -2.93 -3.68 1.95
CA ASN A 111 -4.36 -3.87 2.30
C ASN A 111 -4.61 -5.18 3.05
N ALA A 112 -3.97 -6.27 2.62
CA ALA A 112 -4.18 -7.57 3.25
C ALA A 112 -3.86 -7.55 4.75
N TYR A 113 -2.91 -6.72 5.18
CA TYR A 113 -2.56 -6.60 6.59
C TYR A 113 -3.51 -5.66 7.36
N PHE A 114 -3.95 -4.56 6.74
CA PHE A 114 -4.76 -3.54 7.41
C PHE A 114 -6.27 -3.76 7.30
N MET A 115 -6.76 -4.56 6.32
CA MET A 115 -8.19 -4.82 6.12
C MET A 115 -8.84 -5.75 7.16
N SER A 116 -8.09 -6.40 8.03
CA SER A 116 -8.60 -7.41 8.96
C SER A 116 -9.29 -6.86 10.22
N GLY A 117 -9.53 -5.56 10.29
CA GLY A 117 -10.01 -4.92 11.53
C GLY A 117 -8.96 -4.88 12.65
N GLU A 118 -7.81 -5.52 12.44
CA GLU A 118 -6.71 -5.56 13.39
C GLU A 118 -6.14 -4.16 13.64
N LEU A 119 -6.09 -3.31 12.60
CA LEU A 119 -5.60 -1.94 12.73
C LEU A 119 -6.41 -1.14 13.77
N ALA A 120 -7.73 -1.27 13.75
CA ALA A 120 -8.61 -0.60 14.71
C ALA A 120 -8.34 -1.07 16.15
N THR A 121 -8.08 -2.36 16.33
CA THR A 121 -7.74 -2.95 17.63
C THR A 121 -6.33 -2.56 18.05
N VAL A 122 -5.36 -2.63 17.14
CA VAL A 122 -3.94 -2.42 17.37
C VAL A 122 -3.63 -0.95 17.67
N LEU A 123 -4.20 0.00 16.91
CA LEU A 123 -3.99 1.44 17.07
C LEU A 123 -5.09 2.14 17.90
N SER A 124 -5.99 1.35 18.52
CA SER A 124 -6.98 1.84 19.50
C SER A 124 -7.79 3.07 19.04
N GLY A 125 -8.09 3.19 17.75
CA GLY A 125 -8.83 4.33 17.19
C GLY A 125 -8.05 5.65 17.09
N ARG A 126 -6.73 5.65 17.31
CA ARG A 126 -5.87 6.85 17.27
C ARG A 126 -5.32 7.14 15.87
N TYR A 127 -6.01 6.73 14.82
CA TYR A 127 -5.54 6.87 13.46
C TYR A 127 -6.62 7.39 12.51
N VAL A 128 -6.19 7.92 11.40
CA VAL A 128 -7.00 8.16 10.21
C VAL A 128 -6.40 7.37 9.06
N GLU A 129 -7.25 6.80 8.23
CA GLU A 129 -6.81 5.97 7.11
C GLU A 129 -7.24 6.56 5.77
N ILE A 130 -6.32 6.50 4.79
CA ILE A 130 -6.63 6.63 3.39
C ILE A 130 -6.29 5.33 2.68
N GLN A 131 -7.27 4.72 2.04
CA GLN A 131 -7.06 3.57 1.19
C GLN A 131 -6.69 4.01 -0.21
N MET A 132 -5.44 3.73 -0.61
CA MET A 132 -4.98 3.98 -1.97
C MET A 132 -5.39 2.83 -2.90
N LEU A 133 -6.08 3.19 -3.95
CA LEU A 133 -6.31 2.32 -5.11
C LEU A 133 -5.25 2.60 -6.17
N PRO A 134 -5.04 1.70 -7.14
CA PRO A 134 -4.37 2.03 -8.38
C PRO A 134 -5.02 3.26 -9.03
N LEU A 135 -4.39 3.85 -10.05
CA LEU A 135 -4.85 5.10 -10.65
C LEU A 135 -6.31 5.03 -11.10
N SER A 136 -7.09 6.05 -10.79
CA SER A 136 -8.38 6.28 -11.45
C SER A 136 -8.17 6.55 -12.93
N PHE A 137 -9.22 6.38 -13.75
CA PHE A 137 -9.11 6.69 -15.20
C PHE A 137 -8.65 8.13 -15.45
N LYS A 138 -9.09 9.08 -14.61
CA LYS A 138 -8.64 10.47 -14.68
C LYS A 138 -7.13 10.60 -14.45
N GLU A 139 -6.60 9.96 -13.41
CA GLU A 139 -5.18 9.99 -13.09
C GLU A 139 -4.37 9.24 -14.14
N PHE A 140 -4.86 8.10 -14.62
CA PHE A 140 -4.26 7.35 -15.71
C PHE A 140 -4.13 8.23 -16.96
N ASN A 141 -5.22 8.89 -17.38
CA ASN A 141 -5.22 9.77 -18.54
C ASN A 141 -4.28 10.97 -18.40
N LEU A 142 -4.12 11.51 -17.18
CA LEU A 142 -3.14 12.58 -16.91
C LEU A 142 -1.68 12.07 -16.89
N GLY A 143 -1.47 10.79 -16.63
CA GLY A 143 -0.16 10.16 -16.63
C GLY A 143 0.29 9.62 -17.98
N LEU A 144 -0.57 9.65 -19.01
CA LEU A 144 -0.19 9.28 -20.36
C LEU A 144 0.69 10.36 -20.99
N ASP A 145 1.76 9.92 -21.68
CA ASP A 145 2.65 10.82 -22.41
C ASP A 145 1.97 11.48 -23.62
N GLU A 146 2.65 12.50 -24.16
CA GLU A 146 2.21 13.25 -25.34
C GLU A 146 1.95 12.35 -26.55
N GLN A 147 2.67 11.25 -26.71
CA GLN A 147 2.44 10.28 -27.81
C GLN A 147 1.01 9.70 -27.84
N TYR A 148 0.33 9.67 -26.68
CA TYR A 148 -1.07 9.25 -26.55
C TYR A 148 -2.04 10.43 -26.56
N GLY A 149 -1.53 11.65 -26.74
CA GLY A 149 -2.33 12.90 -26.74
C GLY A 149 -3.43 12.89 -27.77
N ASN A 150 -3.16 12.32 -28.95
CA ASN A 150 -4.08 12.27 -30.10
C ASN A 150 -5.16 11.18 -29.98
N LEU A 151 -5.05 10.26 -29.00
CA LEU A 151 -6.08 9.24 -28.81
C LEU A 151 -7.37 9.86 -28.27
N SER A 152 -8.49 9.38 -28.80
CA SER A 152 -9.80 9.69 -28.26
C SER A 152 -9.94 9.17 -26.81
N LEU A 153 -10.88 9.74 -26.06
CA LEU A 153 -11.17 9.31 -24.69
C LEU A 153 -11.54 7.81 -24.61
N LYS A 154 -12.23 7.31 -25.65
CA LYS A 154 -12.61 5.91 -25.77
C LYS A 154 -11.39 4.98 -25.92
N GLU A 155 -10.43 5.38 -26.78
CA GLU A 155 -9.18 4.61 -26.96
C GLU A 155 -8.35 4.59 -25.67
N LYS A 156 -8.22 5.74 -25.00
CA LYS A 156 -7.54 5.82 -23.70
C LYS A 156 -8.23 4.97 -22.64
N PHE A 157 -9.57 4.93 -22.63
CA PHE A 157 -10.33 4.07 -21.73
C PHE A 157 -10.13 2.58 -22.05
N ASN A 158 -10.02 2.22 -23.32
CA ASN A 158 -9.68 0.85 -23.72
C ASN A 158 -8.28 0.44 -23.23
N LEU A 159 -7.29 1.33 -23.30
CA LEU A 159 -5.97 1.08 -22.71
C LEU A 159 -6.07 0.84 -21.20
N TYR A 160 -6.80 1.71 -20.50
CA TYR A 160 -7.02 1.60 -19.07
C TYR A 160 -7.65 0.25 -18.66
N VAL A 161 -8.67 -0.21 -19.39
CA VAL A 161 -9.35 -1.49 -19.11
C VAL A 161 -8.48 -2.70 -19.45
N ASN A 162 -7.74 -2.65 -20.57
CA ASN A 162 -6.97 -3.80 -21.06
C ASN A 162 -5.64 -3.99 -20.33
N TYR A 163 -4.98 -2.90 -19.91
CA TYR A 163 -3.64 -2.95 -19.31
C TYR A 163 -3.63 -2.59 -17.83
N GLY A 164 -4.80 -2.26 -17.26
CA GLY A 164 -4.93 -1.93 -15.85
C GLY A 164 -4.47 -0.52 -15.51
N SER A 165 -4.47 -0.23 -14.22
CA SER A 165 -4.33 1.13 -13.69
C SER A 165 -3.18 1.28 -12.69
N PHE A 166 -2.23 0.37 -12.67
CA PHE A 166 -1.06 0.53 -11.82
C PHE A 166 -0.12 1.63 -12.35
N PRO A 167 0.43 2.49 -11.48
CA PRO A 167 1.25 3.63 -11.89
C PRO A 167 2.45 3.27 -12.78
N PHE A 168 3.02 2.08 -12.60
CA PHE A 168 4.12 1.58 -13.41
C PHE A 168 3.77 1.48 -14.89
N ILE A 169 2.54 1.07 -15.22
CA ILE A 169 2.10 0.89 -16.61
C ILE A 169 2.07 2.22 -17.35
N THR A 170 1.56 3.29 -16.70
CA THR A 170 1.57 4.62 -17.30
C THR A 170 2.98 5.17 -17.49
N LYS A 171 3.89 4.88 -16.55
CA LYS A 171 5.26 5.38 -16.60
C LYS A 171 6.06 4.83 -17.79
N TYR A 172 5.81 3.57 -18.17
CA TYR A 172 6.55 2.94 -19.26
C TYR A 172 5.91 3.14 -20.63
N ASN A 173 4.66 3.64 -20.68
CA ASN A 173 3.91 3.93 -21.91
C ASN A 173 3.95 2.79 -22.97
N ASN A 174 4.25 1.58 -22.53
CA ASN A 174 4.36 0.42 -23.41
C ASN A 174 3.21 -0.54 -23.11
N PHE A 175 2.06 -0.27 -23.73
CA PHE A 175 0.86 -1.09 -23.60
C PHE A 175 0.98 -2.35 -24.47
N THR A 176 1.86 -3.25 -24.06
CA THR A 176 2.17 -4.51 -24.72
C THR A 176 1.93 -5.69 -23.78
N ASP A 177 2.24 -6.88 -24.26
CA ASP A 177 2.15 -8.10 -23.44
C ASP A 177 3.05 -8.06 -22.20
N ASP A 178 4.17 -7.32 -22.22
CA ASP A 178 5.03 -7.12 -21.04
C ASP A 178 4.26 -6.52 -19.84
N SER A 179 3.24 -5.68 -20.10
CA SER A 179 2.37 -5.16 -19.05
C SER A 179 1.52 -6.25 -18.41
N LYS A 180 1.14 -7.26 -19.18
CA LYS A 180 0.39 -8.42 -18.66
C LYS A 180 1.27 -9.27 -17.75
N ASP A 181 2.53 -9.49 -18.14
CA ASP A 181 3.51 -10.21 -17.32
C ASP A 181 3.77 -9.47 -15.99
N TYR A 182 3.86 -8.14 -16.05
CA TYR A 182 3.96 -7.32 -14.85
C TYR A 182 2.74 -7.45 -13.93
N LEU A 183 1.53 -7.42 -14.50
CA LEU A 183 0.28 -7.59 -13.74
C LEU A 183 0.17 -8.99 -13.15
N GLN A 184 0.57 -10.03 -13.91
CA GLN A 184 0.63 -11.40 -13.41
C GLN A 184 1.59 -11.50 -12.22
N GLY A 185 2.78 -10.91 -12.30
CA GLY A 185 3.73 -10.87 -11.20
C GLY A 185 3.19 -10.19 -9.93
N ILE A 186 2.38 -9.12 -10.08
CA ILE A 186 1.67 -8.50 -8.94
C ILE A 186 0.63 -9.47 -8.38
N PHE A 187 -0.20 -10.07 -9.24
CA PHE A 187 -1.24 -11.02 -8.85
C PHE A 187 -0.63 -12.19 -8.05
N ASP A 188 0.42 -12.82 -8.57
CA ASP A 188 1.11 -13.93 -7.93
C ASP A 188 1.72 -13.52 -6.58
N THR A 189 2.26 -12.31 -6.49
CA THR A 189 2.81 -11.79 -5.24
C THR A 189 1.71 -11.59 -4.19
N ILE A 190 0.59 -11.01 -4.56
CA ILE A 190 -0.55 -10.82 -3.66
C ILE A 190 -1.10 -12.17 -3.20
N LEU A 191 -1.29 -13.09 -4.14
CA LEU A 191 -1.85 -14.42 -3.86
C LEU A 191 -0.95 -15.21 -2.89
N ASN A 192 0.35 -15.26 -3.18
CA ASN A 192 1.30 -16.09 -2.42
C ASN A 192 1.80 -15.42 -1.13
N LYS A 193 2.19 -14.13 -1.19
CA LYS A 193 2.77 -13.46 -0.02
C LYS A 193 1.71 -12.85 0.90
N ASP A 194 0.70 -12.19 0.31
CA ASP A 194 -0.25 -11.42 1.11
C ASP A 194 -1.45 -12.26 1.58
N ILE A 195 -1.81 -13.32 0.85
CA ILE A 195 -2.96 -14.18 1.19
C ILE A 195 -2.50 -15.55 1.71
N ALA A 196 -1.85 -16.37 0.87
CA ALA A 196 -1.53 -17.76 1.21
C ALA A 196 -0.64 -17.85 2.45
N ARG A 197 0.46 -17.10 2.48
CA ARG A 197 1.39 -17.10 3.62
C ARG A 197 0.74 -16.59 4.90
N ARG A 198 -0.08 -15.54 4.82
CA ARG A 198 -0.75 -14.96 5.99
C ARG A 198 -1.79 -15.91 6.58
N LEU A 199 -2.59 -16.56 5.73
CA LEU A 199 -3.65 -17.48 6.14
C LEU A 199 -3.15 -18.92 6.32
N ASN A 200 -1.83 -19.16 6.18
CA ASN A 200 -1.22 -20.49 6.23
C ASN A 200 -1.86 -21.50 5.25
N ILE A 201 -2.21 -21.03 4.05
CA ILE A 201 -2.78 -21.87 3.00
C ILE A 201 -1.64 -22.58 2.27
N ALA A 202 -1.55 -23.91 2.43
CA ALA A 202 -0.52 -24.72 1.77
C ALA A 202 -0.84 -24.98 0.28
N ASP A 203 -2.11 -25.14 -0.07
CA ASP A 203 -2.56 -25.39 -1.44
C ASP A 203 -2.81 -24.08 -2.19
N THR A 204 -1.75 -23.54 -2.77
CA THR A 204 -1.78 -22.31 -3.55
C THR A 204 -2.47 -22.48 -4.91
N VAL A 205 -2.49 -23.71 -5.45
CA VAL A 205 -3.18 -24.02 -6.72
C VAL A 205 -4.69 -23.91 -6.56
N SER A 206 -5.23 -24.51 -5.50
CA SER A 206 -6.65 -24.38 -5.17
C SER A 206 -7.03 -22.92 -4.85
N LEU A 207 -6.17 -22.18 -4.15
CA LEU A 207 -6.37 -20.76 -3.88
C LEU A 207 -6.46 -19.93 -5.18
N GLU A 208 -5.57 -20.19 -6.13
CA GLU A 208 -5.59 -19.53 -7.44
C GLU A 208 -6.86 -19.84 -8.22
N ASN A 209 -7.28 -21.11 -8.23
CA ASN A 209 -8.51 -21.54 -8.89
C ASN A 209 -9.75 -20.89 -8.29
N VAL A 210 -9.83 -20.81 -6.95
CA VAL A 210 -10.90 -20.10 -6.24
C VAL A 210 -10.91 -18.63 -6.62
N THR A 211 -9.73 -18.00 -6.65
CA THR A 211 -9.59 -16.57 -6.99
C THR A 211 -10.03 -16.31 -8.43
N LYS A 212 -9.60 -17.12 -9.39
CA LYS A 212 -10.05 -17.04 -10.79
C LYS A 212 -11.57 -17.21 -10.91
N PHE A 213 -12.14 -18.19 -10.19
CA PHE A 213 -13.59 -18.38 -10.16
C PHE A 213 -14.33 -17.14 -9.63
N LEU A 214 -13.83 -16.53 -8.55
CA LEU A 214 -14.40 -15.32 -7.97
C LEU A 214 -14.35 -14.14 -8.96
N LEU A 215 -13.23 -13.96 -9.64
CA LEU A 215 -13.06 -12.91 -10.66
C LEU A 215 -14.05 -13.08 -11.83
N HIS A 216 -14.24 -14.32 -12.32
CA HIS A 216 -15.23 -14.62 -13.37
C HIS A 216 -16.70 -14.46 -12.91
N SER A 217 -16.91 -14.47 -11.61
CA SER A 217 -18.26 -14.39 -11.02
C SER A 217 -18.63 -12.98 -10.55
N ILE A 218 -17.80 -11.97 -10.83
CA ILE A 218 -18.08 -10.58 -10.44
C ILE A 218 -19.46 -10.17 -10.97
N GLY A 219 -20.27 -9.55 -10.10
CA GLY A 219 -21.64 -9.16 -10.41
C GLY A 219 -22.70 -10.25 -10.19
N ASN A 220 -22.31 -11.49 -9.88
CA ASN A 220 -23.20 -12.59 -9.58
C ASN A 220 -23.24 -12.93 -8.09
N LYS A 221 -24.36 -13.51 -7.64
CA LYS A 221 -24.44 -14.08 -6.29
C LYS A 221 -23.60 -15.36 -6.19
N ILE A 222 -22.73 -15.42 -5.21
CA ILE A 222 -21.83 -16.55 -4.97
C ILE A 222 -22.08 -17.11 -3.56
N SER A 223 -21.90 -18.42 -3.41
CA SER A 223 -21.87 -19.09 -2.11
C SER A 223 -20.68 -20.04 -2.03
N PRO A 224 -20.15 -20.34 -0.83
CA PRO A 224 -19.08 -21.33 -0.66
C PRO A 224 -19.42 -22.68 -1.26
N THR A 225 -20.67 -23.13 -1.13
CA THR A 225 -21.16 -24.39 -1.72
C THR A 225 -21.09 -24.37 -3.24
N LYS A 226 -21.48 -23.25 -3.90
CA LYS A 226 -21.37 -23.11 -5.35
C LYS A 226 -19.93 -23.17 -5.82
N ILE A 227 -19.01 -22.51 -5.10
CA ILE A 227 -17.57 -22.58 -5.41
C ILE A 227 -17.07 -24.02 -5.32
N ALA A 228 -17.33 -24.70 -4.19
CA ALA A 228 -16.88 -26.07 -3.96
C ALA A 228 -17.41 -27.04 -5.03
N ASN A 229 -18.69 -26.94 -5.39
CA ASN A 229 -19.30 -27.80 -6.41
C ASN A 229 -18.71 -27.57 -7.80
N THR A 230 -18.48 -26.29 -8.18
CA THR A 230 -17.90 -25.97 -9.49
C THR A 230 -16.46 -26.47 -9.60
N LEU A 231 -15.64 -26.30 -8.56
CA LEU A 231 -14.26 -26.78 -8.56
C LEU A 231 -14.18 -28.30 -8.57
N LYS A 232 -15.04 -29.00 -7.83
CA LYS A 232 -15.13 -30.48 -7.88
C LYS A 232 -15.53 -30.99 -9.26
N SER A 233 -16.53 -30.36 -9.91
CA SER A 233 -16.97 -30.76 -11.26
C SER A 233 -15.94 -30.47 -12.34
N ALA A 234 -15.04 -29.52 -12.10
CA ALA A 234 -13.92 -29.21 -12.99
C ALA A 234 -12.69 -30.12 -12.77
N GLY A 235 -12.79 -31.16 -11.94
CA GLY A 235 -11.70 -32.10 -11.66
C GLY A 235 -10.54 -31.49 -10.83
N LYS A 236 -10.87 -30.48 -10.04
CA LYS A 236 -9.90 -29.74 -9.24
C LYS A 236 -10.27 -29.75 -7.77
#